data_c161e96259806d62e460c5ae177f9f12
#
_entry.id   c161e96259806d62e460c5ae177f9f12
#
_cell.length_a   1.000
_cell.length_b   1.000
_cell.length_c   1.000
_cell.angle_alpha   90.00
_cell.angle_beta   90.00
_cell.angle_gamma   90.00
#
_symmetry.space_group_name_H-M   'P 1'
#
loop_
_entity.id
_entity.type
_entity.pdbx_description
1 polymer ?
#
loop_
_entity_poly.entity_id
_entity_poly.type
_entity_poly.pdbx_seq_one_letter_code
_entity_poly.pdbx_strand_id
1 'polypeptide(L)'
;GDTITHVARPCDKAIAGFEEVKPMVFAGVYPIEAEDFEDLRASLEKLQLNDASLTFQPESSLALGFGFRCGFLGLLHMEIVQERLDREFDMNVITTVPNVSYNIYDKQGNMKEVHNPGGMPDPTLIDHIEEPYIKASIITTTDYIGPIMTLCLGKRGELLKQEYISGNRVEIYYNMPLGEIVIDFYDRLKSISKGYASFDYHPNGFRPSKLVKLDIMLNGEPVDALSTLIHFDNAYDMGRRMCEKLKELIPR
;
A
#
# COMPACT_ATOMS: atom_id res chain seq x y z
N GLY A 1 12.04 -17.81 0.43
CA GLY A 1 12.57 -18.95 1.19
C GLY A 1 14.09 -19.05 1.11
N ASP A 2 14.72 -18.85 2.26
CA ASP A 2 16.17 -18.99 2.36
C ASP A 2 16.57 -20.47 2.35
N THR A 3 17.77 -20.76 1.84
CA THR A 3 18.31 -22.11 1.82
C THR A 3 19.22 -22.31 3.02
N ILE A 4 18.80 -23.14 3.96
CA ILE A 4 19.61 -23.56 5.11
C ILE A 4 20.35 -24.85 4.73
N THR A 5 21.68 -24.85 4.91
CA THR A 5 22.54 -25.97 4.54
C THR A 5 23.55 -26.29 5.63
N HIS A 6 24.15 -27.47 5.57
CA HIS A 6 25.14 -27.91 6.55
C HIS A 6 26.53 -27.29 6.24
N VAL A 7 27.19 -26.70 7.24
CA VAL A 7 28.49 -26.01 7.07
C VAL A 7 29.56 -26.91 6.42
N ALA A 8 29.64 -28.18 6.83
CA ALA A 8 30.62 -29.12 6.27
C ALA A 8 30.21 -29.73 4.91
N ARG A 9 29.00 -29.56 4.47
CA ARG A 9 28.45 -30.04 3.20
C ARG A 9 27.47 -29.02 2.63
N PRO A 10 27.95 -27.84 2.24
CA PRO A 10 27.08 -26.81 1.67
C PRO A 10 26.43 -27.29 0.38
N CYS A 11 25.18 -26.92 0.12
CA CYS A 11 24.57 -27.15 -1.18
C CYS A 11 25.00 -26.04 -2.15
N ASP A 12 25.29 -26.44 -3.40
CA ASP A 12 25.79 -25.50 -4.42
C ASP A 12 24.69 -24.63 -5.02
N LYS A 13 23.41 -25.03 -4.87
CA LYS A 13 22.26 -24.32 -5.44
C LYS A 13 21.07 -24.34 -4.48
N ALA A 14 20.36 -23.23 -4.40
CA ALA A 14 19.06 -23.17 -3.75
C ALA A 14 18.03 -24.07 -4.49
N ILE A 15 17.03 -24.57 -3.77
CA ILE A 15 15.92 -25.32 -4.35
C ILE A 15 15.14 -24.37 -5.28
N ALA A 16 14.94 -24.78 -6.52
CA ALA A 16 14.17 -24.00 -7.49
C ALA A 16 12.68 -23.95 -7.13
N GLY A 17 11.99 -22.88 -7.54
CA GLY A 17 10.54 -22.73 -7.38
C GLY A 17 10.12 -21.81 -6.21
N PHE A 18 11.07 -21.25 -5.46
CA PHE A 18 10.80 -20.17 -4.53
C PHE A 18 10.97 -18.83 -5.23
N GLU A 19 9.89 -18.07 -5.31
CA GLU A 19 9.91 -16.70 -5.83
C GLU A 19 10.12 -15.72 -4.67
N GLU A 20 10.90 -14.68 -4.94
CA GLU A 20 11.05 -13.57 -4.01
C GLU A 20 9.76 -12.74 -4.01
N VAL A 21 9.12 -12.66 -2.85
CA VAL A 21 7.87 -11.89 -2.71
C VAL A 21 8.21 -10.43 -2.59
N LYS A 22 7.75 -9.62 -3.55
CA LYS A 22 7.98 -8.18 -3.55
C LYS A 22 6.89 -7.45 -2.76
N PRO A 23 7.27 -6.46 -1.94
CA PRO A 23 6.29 -5.60 -1.28
C PRO A 23 5.44 -4.85 -2.31
N MET A 24 4.17 -4.65 -1.98
CA MET A 24 3.20 -3.94 -2.82
C MET A 24 2.72 -2.63 -2.19
N VAL A 25 2.82 -2.52 -0.88
CA VAL A 25 2.36 -1.38 -0.08
C VAL A 25 3.53 -0.87 0.74
N PHE A 26 3.70 0.44 0.78
CA PHE A 26 4.79 1.11 1.50
C PHE A 26 4.24 2.16 2.45
N ALA A 27 4.77 2.19 3.68
CA ALA A 27 4.48 3.23 4.65
C ALA A 27 5.74 3.59 5.44
N GLY A 28 5.82 4.83 5.89
CA GLY A 28 6.81 5.24 6.88
C GLY A 28 6.37 4.74 8.26
N VAL A 29 7.30 4.20 9.03
CA VAL A 29 7.11 3.72 10.40
C VAL A 29 8.08 4.48 11.29
N TYR A 30 7.54 5.23 12.25
CA TYR A 30 8.31 6.13 13.11
C TYR A 30 8.04 5.80 14.58
N PRO A 31 9.07 5.83 15.44
CA PRO A 31 8.86 5.69 16.87
C PRO A 31 8.13 6.95 17.41
N ILE A 32 7.39 6.81 18.50
CA ILE A 32 6.75 7.95 19.17
C ILE A 32 7.82 8.85 19.77
N GLU A 33 8.77 8.25 20.48
CA GLU A 33 9.91 8.96 21.06
C GLU A 33 11.14 8.82 20.15
N ALA A 34 11.83 9.93 19.89
CA ALA A 34 12.98 9.94 18.99
C ALA A 34 14.13 9.05 19.48
N GLU A 35 14.22 8.83 20.79
CA GLU A 35 15.23 7.99 21.43
C GLU A 35 15.07 6.50 21.08
N ASP A 36 13.85 6.07 20.73
CA ASP A 36 13.52 4.66 20.41
C ASP A 36 13.90 4.25 18.98
N PHE A 37 14.55 5.12 18.20
CA PHE A 37 14.89 4.82 16.80
C PHE A 37 15.74 3.57 16.62
N GLU A 38 16.76 3.38 17.46
CA GLU A 38 17.64 2.20 17.39
C GLU A 38 16.91 0.93 17.89
N ASP A 39 16.02 1.06 18.86
CA ASP A 39 15.21 -0.06 19.36
C ASP A 39 14.16 -0.47 18.31
N LEU A 40 13.59 0.49 17.59
CA LEU A 40 12.72 0.22 16.44
C LEU A 40 13.49 -0.52 15.32
N ARG A 41 14.73 -0.10 15.02
CA ARG A 41 15.58 -0.80 14.07
C ARG A 41 15.78 -2.25 14.46
N ALA A 42 16.22 -2.49 15.70
CA ALA A 42 16.47 -3.83 16.23
C ALA A 42 15.21 -4.70 16.22
N SER A 43 14.04 -4.09 16.47
CA SER A 43 12.74 -4.78 16.43
C SER A 43 12.35 -5.18 15.00
N LEU A 44 12.52 -4.29 14.03
CA LEU A 44 12.29 -4.59 12.61
C LEU A 44 13.24 -5.67 12.08
N GLU A 45 14.52 -5.65 12.45
CA GLU A 45 15.49 -6.69 12.10
C GLU A 45 15.09 -8.06 12.65
N LYS A 46 14.61 -8.11 13.90
CA LYS A 46 14.11 -9.36 14.52
C LYS A 46 12.83 -9.85 13.83
N LEU A 47 11.92 -8.96 13.48
CA LEU A 47 10.72 -9.33 12.72
C LEU A 47 11.05 -9.91 11.36
N GLN A 48 12.03 -9.33 10.66
CA GLN A 48 12.46 -9.78 9.33
C GLN A 48 13.05 -11.20 9.36
N LEU A 49 13.60 -11.66 10.47
CA LEU A 49 14.13 -13.03 10.60
C LEU A 49 13.05 -14.11 10.37
N ASN A 50 11.81 -13.83 10.71
CA ASN A 50 10.69 -14.78 10.50
C ASN A 50 9.64 -14.28 9.51
N ASP A 51 9.82 -13.09 8.97
CA ASP A 51 8.98 -12.48 7.94
C ASP A 51 9.85 -11.88 6.83
N ALA A 52 10.30 -12.73 5.92
CA ALA A 52 11.16 -12.35 4.79
C ALA A 52 10.48 -11.41 3.78
N SER A 53 9.16 -11.20 3.89
CA SER A 53 8.41 -10.27 3.04
C SER A 53 8.45 -8.83 3.53
N LEU A 54 8.76 -8.60 4.80
CA LEU A 54 8.98 -7.27 5.36
C LEU A 54 10.32 -6.72 4.85
N THR A 55 10.27 -5.57 4.21
CA THR A 55 11.47 -4.81 3.84
C THR A 55 11.46 -3.46 4.55
N PHE A 56 12.62 -2.95 4.93
CA PHE A 56 12.70 -1.62 5.51
C PHE A 56 14.03 -0.94 5.18
N GLN A 57 14.00 0.37 5.12
CA GLN A 57 15.17 1.23 4.92
C GLN A 57 15.02 2.52 5.74
N PRO A 58 16.13 3.10 6.24
CA PRO A 58 16.06 4.36 6.97
C PRO A 58 15.39 5.47 6.16
N GLU A 59 14.57 6.25 6.82
CA GLU A 59 13.89 7.42 6.26
C GLU A 59 13.83 8.53 7.32
N SER A 60 13.67 9.77 6.86
CA SER A 60 13.41 10.92 7.73
C SER A 60 12.21 11.70 7.23
N SER A 61 11.42 12.19 8.18
CA SER A 61 10.29 13.08 7.98
C SER A 61 10.55 14.38 8.74
N LEU A 62 10.18 15.50 8.14
CA LEU A 62 10.26 16.81 8.82
C LEU A 62 9.32 16.87 10.01
N ALA A 63 8.17 16.20 9.93
CA ALA A 63 7.16 16.19 10.97
C ALA A 63 7.41 15.13 12.06
N LEU A 64 7.96 13.95 11.70
CA LEU A 64 8.06 12.78 12.57
C LEU A 64 9.49 12.41 12.97
N GLY A 65 10.50 13.07 12.41
CA GLY A 65 11.91 12.78 12.68
C GLY A 65 12.43 11.55 11.92
N PHE A 66 13.28 10.76 12.58
CA PHE A 66 13.89 9.56 11.98
C PHE A 66 13.00 8.33 12.17
N GLY A 67 12.90 7.53 11.12
CA GLY A 67 12.13 6.29 11.08
C GLY A 67 12.56 5.40 9.93
N PHE A 68 11.66 4.54 9.49
CA PHE A 68 11.91 3.58 8.41
C PHE A 68 10.80 3.58 7.39
N ARG A 69 11.15 3.61 6.10
CA ARG A 69 10.24 3.25 5.02
C ARG A 69 10.14 1.74 4.95
N CYS A 70 8.97 1.21 5.31
CA CYS A 70 8.70 -0.22 5.31
C CYS A 70 7.87 -0.62 4.10
N GLY A 71 8.18 -1.79 3.55
CA GLY A 71 7.42 -2.42 2.48
C GLY A 71 6.69 -3.64 2.99
N PHE A 72 5.41 -3.77 2.61
CA PHE A 72 4.47 -4.78 3.05
C PHE A 72 3.79 -5.47 1.88
N LEU A 73 3.31 -6.69 2.07
CA LEU A 73 2.51 -7.42 1.06
C LEU A 73 1.15 -6.77 0.79
N GLY A 74 0.62 -6.07 1.78
CA GLY A 74 -0.68 -5.41 1.74
C GLY A 74 -1.00 -4.76 3.07
N LEU A 75 -2.21 -4.19 3.19
CA LEU A 75 -2.61 -3.46 4.39
C LEU A 75 -2.69 -4.36 5.63
N LEU A 76 -3.27 -5.56 5.50
CA LEU A 76 -3.34 -6.52 6.60
C LEU A 76 -1.94 -6.91 7.12
N HIS A 77 -0.97 -7.09 6.22
CA HIS A 77 0.41 -7.36 6.62
C HIS A 77 0.99 -6.19 7.43
N MET A 78 0.73 -4.95 7.00
CA MET A 78 1.14 -3.75 7.74
C MET A 78 0.55 -3.72 9.15
N GLU A 79 -0.75 -3.99 9.28
CA GLU A 79 -1.44 -4.04 10.58
C GLU A 79 -0.85 -5.13 11.49
N ILE A 80 -0.57 -6.32 10.94
CA ILE A 80 0.07 -7.42 11.68
C ILE A 80 1.47 -7.01 12.17
N VAL A 81 2.27 -6.36 11.34
CA VAL A 81 3.61 -5.89 11.74
C VAL A 81 3.50 -4.84 12.85
N GLN A 82 2.56 -3.89 12.76
CA GLN A 82 2.31 -2.90 13.82
C GLN A 82 1.92 -3.58 15.14
N GLU A 83 0.97 -4.51 15.11
CA GLU A 83 0.52 -5.28 16.27
C GLU A 83 1.67 -6.07 16.90
N ARG A 84 2.55 -6.64 16.08
CA ARG A 84 3.73 -7.37 16.56
C ARG A 84 4.78 -6.44 17.18
N LEU A 85 5.00 -5.25 16.61
CA LEU A 85 5.88 -4.24 17.20
C LEU A 85 5.39 -3.85 18.60
N ASP A 86 4.10 -3.60 18.75
CA ASP A 86 3.50 -3.28 20.04
C ASP A 86 3.59 -4.46 21.04
N ARG A 87 3.12 -5.65 20.67
CA ARG A 87 2.99 -6.79 21.60
C ARG A 87 4.29 -7.51 21.91
N GLU A 88 5.17 -7.69 20.91
CA GLU A 88 6.39 -8.50 21.08
C GLU A 88 7.58 -7.65 21.55
N PHE A 89 7.58 -6.34 21.23
CA PHE A 89 8.70 -5.45 21.48
C PHE A 89 8.37 -4.23 22.32
N ASP A 90 7.11 -4.07 22.76
CA ASP A 90 6.61 -2.89 23.48
C ASP A 90 6.93 -1.58 22.75
N MET A 91 6.87 -1.65 21.39
CA MET A 91 7.25 -0.57 20.50
C MET A 91 6.02 0.06 19.85
N ASN A 92 5.58 1.19 20.37
CA ASN A 92 4.50 1.98 19.81
C ASN A 92 5.02 2.85 18.65
N VAL A 93 4.38 2.75 17.51
CA VAL A 93 4.82 3.44 16.29
C VAL A 93 3.72 4.28 15.66
N ILE A 94 4.14 5.34 14.96
CA ILE A 94 3.31 6.14 14.08
C ILE A 94 3.55 5.68 12.65
N THR A 95 2.48 5.40 11.90
CA THR A 95 2.58 5.07 10.48
C THR A 95 2.05 6.19 9.62
N THR A 96 2.73 6.45 8.50
CA THR A 96 2.22 7.38 7.48
C THR A 96 1.14 6.72 6.64
N VAL A 97 0.45 7.52 5.83
CA VAL A 97 -0.54 7.00 4.86
C VAL A 97 0.15 5.97 3.95
N PRO A 98 -0.41 4.75 3.82
CA PRO A 98 0.16 3.74 2.96
C PRO A 98 0.07 4.15 1.48
N ASN A 99 1.13 3.90 0.75
CA ASN A 99 1.24 4.17 -0.69
C ASN A 99 1.68 2.91 -1.43
N VAL A 100 1.41 2.88 -2.73
CA VAL A 100 1.95 1.86 -3.64
C VAL A 100 3.20 2.38 -4.34
N SER A 101 3.91 1.52 -5.05
CA SER A 101 5.04 1.92 -5.87
C SER A 101 4.57 2.44 -7.22
N TYR A 102 5.09 3.57 -7.68
CA TYR A 102 4.79 4.20 -8.95
C TYR A 102 6.04 4.29 -9.82
N ASN A 103 5.90 4.11 -11.13
CA ASN A 103 6.96 4.34 -12.10
C ASN A 103 6.81 5.76 -12.67
N ILE A 104 7.79 6.60 -12.44
CA ILE A 104 7.82 7.97 -12.96
C ILE A 104 8.82 8.04 -14.09
N TYR A 105 8.36 8.49 -15.25
CA TYR A 105 9.17 8.69 -16.44
C TYR A 105 9.47 10.17 -16.63
N ASP A 106 10.74 10.50 -16.82
CA ASP A 106 11.15 11.84 -17.20
C ASP A 106 11.03 12.07 -18.71
N LYS A 107 11.16 13.32 -19.15
CA LYS A 107 11.13 13.70 -20.58
C LYS A 107 12.27 13.12 -21.41
N GLN A 108 13.26 12.48 -20.77
CA GLN A 108 14.40 11.83 -21.43
C GLN A 108 14.18 10.31 -21.53
N GLY A 109 13.07 9.79 -20.98
CA GLY A 109 12.73 8.38 -20.98
C GLY A 109 13.36 7.56 -19.85
N ASN A 110 14.01 8.20 -18.86
CA ASN A 110 14.49 7.48 -17.69
C ASN A 110 13.34 7.19 -16.74
N MET A 111 13.30 5.99 -16.20
CA MET A 111 12.31 5.55 -15.22
C MET A 111 12.89 5.60 -13.81
N LYS A 112 12.12 6.16 -12.88
CA LYS A 112 12.39 6.14 -11.45
C LYS A 112 11.20 5.53 -10.71
N GLU A 113 11.44 4.50 -9.92
CA GLU A 113 10.45 3.95 -9.01
C GLU A 113 10.31 4.85 -7.76
N VAL A 114 9.08 5.22 -7.41
CA VAL A 114 8.77 6.09 -6.27
C VAL A 114 7.64 5.49 -5.47
N HIS A 115 7.88 5.20 -4.20
CA HIS A 115 6.90 4.71 -3.22
C HIS A 115 6.73 5.66 -2.02
N ASN A 116 7.40 6.80 -2.06
CA ASN A 116 7.27 7.88 -1.09
C ASN A 116 6.89 9.17 -1.81
N PRO A 117 5.78 9.85 -1.46
CA PRO A 117 5.39 11.13 -2.07
C PRO A 117 6.48 12.21 -1.99
N GLY A 118 7.32 12.18 -0.94
CA GLY A 118 8.47 13.07 -0.82
C GLY A 118 9.58 12.85 -1.86
N GLY A 119 9.63 11.67 -2.47
CA GLY A 119 10.58 11.32 -3.54
C GLY A 119 10.15 11.72 -4.95
N MET A 120 8.97 12.36 -5.09
CA MET A 120 8.47 12.86 -6.38
C MET A 120 9.43 13.90 -6.98
N PRO A 121 9.84 13.76 -8.25
CA PRO A 121 10.53 14.80 -8.97
C PRO A 121 9.65 16.04 -9.17
N ASP A 122 10.28 17.16 -9.57
CA ASP A 122 9.53 18.35 -9.98
C ASP A 122 8.55 17.98 -11.12
N PRO A 123 7.26 18.36 -10.99
CA PRO A 123 6.25 18.05 -12.00
C PRO A 123 6.60 18.50 -13.42
N THR A 124 7.42 19.55 -13.57
CA THR A 124 7.87 20.04 -14.88
C THR A 124 8.83 19.09 -15.61
N LEU A 125 9.49 18.21 -14.87
CA LEU A 125 10.44 17.21 -15.40
C LEU A 125 9.74 15.89 -15.76
N ILE A 126 8.52 15.67 -15.28
CA ILE A 126 7.76 14.42 -15.48
C ILE A 126 7.13 14.44 -16.88
N ASP A 127 7.31 13.35 -17.62
CA ASP A 127 6.58 13.07 -18.85
C ASP A 127 5.24 12.38 -18.51
N HIS A 128 5.30 11.24 -17.86
CA HIS A 128 4.11 10.53 -17.37
C HIS A 128 4.41 9.69 -16.13
N ILE A 129 3.36 9.27 -15.46
CA ILE A 129 3.42 8.40 -14.29
C ILE A 129 2.60 7.15 -14.58
N GLU A 130 3.17 5.99 -14.27
CA GLU A 130 2.46 4.73 -14.33
C GLU A 130 2.15 4.23 -12.92
N GLU A 131 0.92 3.76 -12.72
CA GLU A 131 0.48 3.13 -11.49
C GLU A 131 0.35 1.61 -11.64
N PRO A 132 0.59 0.85 -10.55
CA PRO A 132 0.43 -0.60 -10.58
C PRO A 132 -1.05 -0.98 -10.69
N TYR A 133 -1.33 -1.92 -11.57
CA TYR A 133 -2.64 -2.54 -11.74
C TYR A 133 -2.65 -3.97 -11.23
N ILE A 134 -3.81 -4.41 -10.81
CA ILE A 134 -4.07 -5.79 -10.39
C ILE A 134 -5.23 -6.36 -11.20
N LYS A 135 -5.19 -7.67 -11.38
CA LYS A 135 -6.34 -8.47 -11.78
C LYS A 135 -6.99 -9.01 -10.52
N ALA A 136 -8.16 -8.49 -10.18
CA ALA A 136 -8.94 -8.85 -9.01
C ALA A 136 -10.00 -9.90 -9.36
N SER A 137 -10.23 -10.85 -8.47
CA SER A 137 -11.31 -11.83 -8.48
C SER A 137 -12.17 -11.63 -7.23
N ILE A 138 -13.47 -11.45 -7.42
CA ILE A 138 -14.45 -11.29 -6.34
C ILE A 138 -15.48 -12.40 -6.47
N ILE A 139 -15.54 -13.30 -5.50
CA ILE A 139 -16.56 -14.34 -5.43
C ILE A 139 -17.64 -13.87 -4.45
N THR A 140 -18.89 -13.86 -4.90
CA THR A 140 -20.04 -13.42 -4.10
C THR A 140 -21.33 -14.14 -4.51
N THR A 141 -22.45 -13.78 -3.89
CA THR A 141 -23.78 -14.20 -4.34
C THR A 141 -24.40 -13.17 -5.28
N THR A 142 -25.34 -13.62 -6.10
CA THR A 142 -26.00 -12.78 -7.12
C THR A 142 -26.64 -11.53 -6.54
N ASP A 143 -27.08 -11.55 -5.29
CA ASP A 143 -27.74 -10.43 -4.61
C ASP A 143 -26.82 -9.20 -4.42
N TYR A 144 -25.51 -9.42 -4.40
CA TYR A 144 -24.52 -8.36 -4.14
C TYR A 144 -23.77 -7.89 -5.39
N ILE A 145 -24.07 -8.42 -6.58
CA ILE A 145 -23.42 -8.03 -7.83
C ILE A 145 -23.49 -6.51 -8.05
N GLY A 146 -24.69 -5.95 -7.99
CA GLY A 146 -24.91 -4.51 -8.24
C GLY A 146 -24.11 -3.60 -7.32
N PRO A 147 -24.23 -3.74 -5.98
CA PRO A 147 -23.44 -2.97 -5.03
C PRO A 147 -21.91 -3.12 -5.22
N ILE A 148 -21.43 -4.35 -5.51
CA ILE A 148 -20.01 -4.61 -5.75
C ILE A 148 -19.53 -3.95 -7.04
N MET A 149 -20.32 -4.03 -8.12
CA MET A 149 -19.99 -3.34 -9.37
C MET A 149 -19.91 -1.83 -9.18
N THR A 150 -20.83 -1.24 -8.41
CA THR A 150 -20.81 0.19 -8.08
C THR A 150 -19.55 0.56 -7.29
N LEU A 151 -19.15 -0.27 -6.30
CA LEU A 151 -17.92 -0.07 -5.55
C LEU A 151 -16.70 -0.11 -6.47
N CYS A 152 -16.59 -1.14 -7.32
CA CYS A 152 -15.45 -1.31 -8.23
C CYS A 152 -15.34 -0.18 -9.25
N LEU A 153 -16.46 0.27 -9.82
CA LEU A 153 -16.49 1.42 -10.73
C LEU A 153 -16.04 2.71 -10.03
N GLY A 154 -16.49 2.95 -8.80
CA GLY A 154 -16.05 4.09 -8.00
C GLY A 154 -14.55 4.04 -7.61
N LYS A 155 -13.90 2.88 -7.77
CA LYS A 155 -12.46 2.65 -7.60
C LYS A 155 -11.72 2.47 -8.93
N ARG A 156 -12.23 3.06 -9.99
CA ARG A 156 -11.66 3.03 -11.36
C ARG A 156 -11.46 1.60 -11.91
N GLY A 157 -12.25 0.65 -11.42
CA GLY A 157 -12.20 -0.74 -11.85
C GLY A 157 -12.83 -0.94 -13.23
N GLU A 158 -12.15 -1.69 -14.08
CA GLU A 158 -12.62 -2.13 -15.40
C GLU A 158 -13.11 -3.58 -15.30
N LEU A 159 -14.41 -3.82 -15.55
CA LEU A 159 -14.96 -5.18 -15.57
C LEU A 159 -14.36 -5.97 -16.72
N LEU A 160 -13.74 -7.12 -16.41
CA LEU A 160 -13.17 -8.02 -17.40
C LEU A 160 -14.18 -9.10 -17.81
N LYS A 161 -14.73 -9.79 -16.85
CA LYS A 161 -15.72 -10.87 -17.05
C LYS A 161 -16.50 -11.16 -15.78
N GLN A 162 -17.61 -11.86 -15.95
CA GLN A 162 -18.43 -12.40 -14.87
C GLN A 162 -18.76 -13.85 -15.19
N GLU A 163 -18.55 -14.74 -14.25
CA GLU A 163 -18.76 -16.20 -14.41
C GLU A 163 -19.63 -16.73 -13.27
N TYR A 164 -20.69 -17.45 -13.63
CA TYR A 164 -21.52 -18.15 -12.64
C TYR A 164 -20.90 -19.52 -12.33
N ILE A 165 -20.58 -19.73 -11.04
CA ILE A 165 -19.88 -20.95 -10.61
C ILE A 165 -20.89 -22.08 -10.37
N SER A 166 -21.83 -21.86 -9.44
CA SER A 166 -22.89 -22.82 -9.12
C SER A 166 -23.98 -22.16 -8.26
N GLY A 167 -25.24 -22.53 -8.47
CA GLY A 167 -26.37 -21.98 -7.71
C GLY A 167 -26.45 -20.46 -7.85
N ASN A 168 -26.38 -19.74 -6.75
CA ASN A 168 -26.41 -18.29 -6.70
C ASN A 168 -25.02 -17.65 -6.55
N ARG A 169 -23.92 -18.39 -6.77
CA ARG A 169 -22.55 -17.86 -6.65
C ARG A 169 -22.00 -17.40 -7.99
N VAL A 170 -21.38 -16.26 -7.97
CA VAL A 170 -20.77 -15.61 -9.13
C VAL A 170 -19.33 -15.18 -8.79
N GLU A 171 -18.45 -15.29 -9.76
CA GLU A 171 -17.09 -14.74 -9.73
C GLU A 171 -16.98 -13.60 -10.72
N ILE A 172 -16.52 -12.45 -10.26
CA ILE A 172 -16.43 -11.21 -11.03
C ILE A 172 -14.96 -10.80 -11.09
N TYR A 173 -14.46 -10.59 -12.30
CA TYR A 173 -13.08 -10.23 -12.53
C TYR A 173 -12.96 -8.77 -12.94
N TYR A 174 -12.09 -8.06 -12.26
CA TYR A 174 -11.80 -6.66 -12.52
C TYR A 174 -10.31 -6.45 -12.76
N ASN A 175 -10.01 -5.45 -13.58
CA ASN A 175 -8.70 -4.85 -13.66
C ASN A 175 -8.76 -3.52 -12.92
N MET A 176 -7.94 -3.35 -11.88
CA MET A 176 -8.07 -2.23 -10.94
C MET A 176 -6.71 -1.65 -10.59
N PRO A 177 -6.62 -0.32 -10.36
CA PRO A 177 -5.42 0.27 -9.79
C PRO A 177 -5.22 -0.21 -8.34
N LEU A 178 -4.01 -0.67 -8.02
CA LEU A 178 -3.71 -1.16 -6.67
C LEU A 178 -3.90 -0.07 -5.60
N GLY A 179 -3.53 1.18 -5.91
CA GLY A 179 -3.67 2.30 -4.99
C GLY A 179 -5.10 2.58 -4.52
N GLU A 180 -6.11 2.22 -5.32
CA GLU A 180 -7.52 2.39 -4.96
C GLU A 180 -8.03 1.34 -3.97
N ILE A 181 -7.28 0.25 -3.79
CA ILE A 181 -7.68 -0.89 -2.95
C ILE A 181 -7.10 -0.79 -1.55
N VAL A 182 -5.91 -0.19 -1.45
CA VAL A 182 -5.06 -0.22 -0.25
C VAL A 182 -5.74 0.39 0.99
N ILE A 183 -6.62 1.37 0.85
CA ILE A 183 -7.09 2.15 2.01
C ILE A 183 -8.38 1.59 2.62
N ASP A 184 -9.45 1.43 1.86
CA ASP A 184 -10.77 1.13 2.42
C ASP A 184 -11.60 0.12 1.62
N PHE A 185 -11.05 -0.41 0.53
CA PHE A 185 -11.80 -1.24 -0.40
C PHE A 185 -12.30 -2.54 0.24
N TYR A 186 -11.42 -3.24 0.98
CA TYR A 186 -11.76 -4.52 1.59
C TYR A 186 -12.87 -4.40 2.64
N ASP A 187 -12.81 -3.40 3.50
CA ASP A 187 -13.82 -3.15 4.54
C ASP A 187 -15.16 -2.78 3.90
N ARG A 188 -15.14 -1.95 2.86
CA ARG A 188 -16.35 -1.61 2.10
C ARG A 188 -16.93 -2.83 1.39
N LEU A 189 -16.09 -3.65 0.76
CA LEU A 189 -16.51 -4.88 0.12
C LEU A 189 -17.20 -5.83 1.11
N LYS A 190 -16.61 -6.03 2.28
CA LYS A 190 -17.18 -6.83 3.36
C LYS A 190 -18.49 -6.26 3.86
N SER A 191 -18.56 -4.96 4.09
CA SER A 191 -19.76 -4.29 4.57
C SER A 191 -20.93 -4.43 3.59
N ILE A 192 -20.75 -4.09 2.30
CA ILE A 192 -21.82 -4.13 1.30
C ILE A 192 -22.28 -5.55 0.97
N SER A 193 -21.40 -6.54 1.10
CA SER A 193 -21.73 -7.95 0.86
C SER A 193 -22.14 -8.70 2.13
N LYS A 194 -22.24 -8.02 3.29
CA LYS A 194 -22.50 -8.64 4.59
C LYS A 194 -21.57 -9.80 4.91
N GLY A 195 -20.30 -9.70 4.46
CA GLY A 195 -19.30 -10.74 4.62
C GLY A 195 -19.35 -11.88 3.59
N TYR A 196 -20.28 -11.87 2.64
CA TYR A 196 -20.42 -12.94 1.63
C TYR A 196 -19.49 -12.80 0.43
N ALA A 197 -18.70 -11.72 0.33
CA ALA A 197 -17.70 -11.57 -0.73
C ALA A 197 -16.32 -12.02 -0.24
N SER A 198 -15.64 -12.81 -1.08
CA SER A 198 -14.20 -13.07 -0.99
C SER A 198 -13.49 -12.29 -2.08
N PHE A 199 -12.27 -11.87 -1.80
CA PHE A 199 -11.46 -11.05 -2.69
C PHE A 199 -10.05 -11.62 -2.77
N ASP A 200 -9.59 -11.83 -3.98
CA ASP A 200 -8.22 -12.22 -4.30
C ASP A 200 -7.71 -11.38 -5.47
N TYR A 201 -6.40 -11.19 -5.57
CA TYR A 201 -5.81 -10.41 -6.65
C TYR A 201 -4.38 -10.80 -6.94
N HIS A 202 -3.97 -10.53 -8.20
CA HIS A 202 -2.60 -10.72 -8.67
C HIS A 202 -2.11 -9.45 -9.38
N PRO A 203 -0.81 -9.13 -9.30
CA PRO A 203 -0.22 -8.04 -10.07
C PRO A 203 -0.50 -8.19 -11.57
N ASN A 204 -0.84 -7.08 -12.23
CA ASN A 204 -1.16 -7.05 -13.66
C ASN A 204 -0.47 -5.89 -14.40
N GLY A 205 0.81 -5.65 -14.07
CA GLY A 205 1.64 -4.64 -14.69
C GLY A 205 1.36 -3.22 -14.23
N PHE A 206 1.86 -2.27 -15.01
CA PHE A 206 1.73 -0.83 -14.77
C PHE A 206 1.01 -0.18 -15.94
N ARG A 207 0.29 0.91 -15.69
CA ARG A 207 -0.40 1.68 -16.72
C ARG A 207 -0.26 3.19 -16.47
N PRO A 208 -0.12 4.00 -17.54
CA PRO A 208 -0.12 5.45 -17.43
C PRO A 208 -1.39 5.97 -16.76
N SER A 209 -1.25 6.92 -15.85
CA SER A 209 -2.35 7.50 -15.09
C SER A 209 -2.11 8.96 -14.75
N LYS A 210 -3.19 9.73 -14.60
CA LYS A 210 -3.15 11.14 -14.19
C LYS A 210 -3.03 11.25 -12.67
N LEU A 211 -1.85 10.99 -12.16
CA LEU A 211 -1.56 11.08 -10.73
C LEU A 211 -1.01 12.45 -10.37
N VAL A 212 -1.37 12.92 -9.18
CA VAL A 212 -0.89 14.15 -8.59
C VAL A 212 -0.47 13.91 -7.14
N LYS A 213 0.49 14.70 -6.67
CA LYS A 213 0.84 14.76 -5.27
C LYS A 213 -0.17 15.65 -4.54
N LEU A 214 -0.81 15.13 -3.51
CA LEU A 214 -1.68 15.86 -2.60
C LEU A 214 -0.92 16.12 -1.30
N ASP A 215 -0.67 17.40 -1.01
CA ASP A 215 -0.05 17.85 0.23
C ASP A 215 -1.10 18.50 1.14
N ILE A 216 -1.05 18.18 2.43
CA ILE A 216 -1.86 18.86 3.45
C ILE A 216 -1.01 19.93 4.11
N MET A 217 -1.53 21.15 4.13
CA MET A 217 -0.85 22.31 4.70
C MET A 217 -1.42 22.65 6.07
N LEU A 218 -0.57 22.75 7.10
CA LEU A 218 -0.94 23.29 8.41
C LEU A 218 -0.24 24.66 8.61
N ASN A 219 -1.00 25.69 8.82
CA ASN A 219 -0.51 27.06 8.94
C ASN A 219 0.38 27.53 7.76
N GLY A 220 0.11 27.01 6.57
CA GLY A 220 0.88 27.33 5.36
C GLY A 220 2.11 26.47 5.11
N GLU A 221 2.43 25.53 6.00
CA GLU A 221 3.55 24.59 5.85
C GLU A 221 3.06 23.17 5.52
N PRO A 222 3.68 22.48 4.55
CA PRO A 222 3.29 21.13 4.19
C PRO A 222 3.69 20.13 5.28
N VAL A 223 2.78 19.20 5.59
CA VAL A 223 3.04 18.07 6.47
C VAL A 223 3.33 16.83 5.63
N ASP A 224 4.60 16.48 5.50
CA ASP A 224 5.09 15.39 4.65
C ASP A 224 4.48 14.02 5.00
N ALA A 225 4.24 13.75 6.28
CA ALA A 225 3.62 12.52 6.77
C ALA A 225 2.16 12.33 6.27
N LEU A 226 1.48 13.39 5.87
CA LEU A 226 0.12 13.38 5.32
C LEU A 226 0.09 13.48 3.80
N SER A 227 1.24 13.60 3.15
CA SER A 227 1.34 13.66 1.69
C SER A 227 1.00 12.30 1.06
N THR A 228 0.29 12.30 -0.05
CA THR A 228 -0.07 11.09 -0.78
C THR A 228 -0.07 11.32 -2.30
N LEU A 229 0.13 10.25 -3.06
CA LEU A 229 -0.10 10.23 -4.51
C LEU A 229 -1.51 9.71 -4.79
N ILE A 230 -2.27 10.46 -5.56
CA ILE A 230 -3.68 10.16 -5.83
C ILE A 230 -4.04 10.52 -7.27
N HIS A 231 -5.04 9.83 -7.82
CA HIS A 231 -5.59 10.19 -9.12
C HIS A 231 -6.20 11.61 -9.08
N PHE A 232 -5.94 12.39 -10.13
CA PHE A 232 -6.36 13.79 -10.21
C PHE A 232 -7.86 13.99 -9.91
N ASP A 233 -8.72 13.12 -10.46
CA ASP A 233 -10.16 13.24 -10.29
C ASP A 233 -10.62 13.03 -8.84
N ASN A 234 -9.85 12.33 -8.02
CA ASN A 234 -10.16 12.04 -6.61
C ASN A 234 -9.47 13.02 -5.64
N ALA A 235 -8.55 13.86 -6.12
CA ALA A 235 -7.69 14.68 -5.28
C ALA A 235 -8.48 15.71 -4.44
N TYR A 236 -9.45 16.38 -5.05
CA TYR A 236 -10.27 17.38 -4.37
C TYR A 236 -11.11 16.77 -3.24
N ASP A 237 -11.83 15.67 -3.53
CA ASP A 237 -12.70 15.03 -2.55
C ASP A 237 -11.92 14.39 -1.40
N MET A 238 -10.75 13.82 -1.70
CA MET A 238 -9.87 13.27 -0.68
C MET A 238 -9.30 14.37 0.21
N GLY A 239 -8.77 15.43 -0.38
CA GLY A 239 -8.22 16.57 0.35
C GLY A 239 -9.26 17.22 1.26
N ARG A 240 -10.46 17.43 0.75
CA ARG A 240 -11.57 17.99 1.54
C ARG A 240 -11.93 17.11 2.75
N ARG A 241 -12.09 15.80 2.54
CA ARG A 241 -12.39 14.85 3.63
C ARG A 241 -11.28 14.81 4.68
N MET A 242 -10.00 14.84 4.26
CA MET A 242 -8.87 14.90 5.18
C MET A 242 -8.90 16.19 6.00
N CYS A 243 -9.12 17.34 5.37
CA CYS A 243 -9.21 18.63 6.08
C CYS A 243 -10.37 18.68 7.06
N GLU A 244 -11.55 18.17 6.70
CA GLU A 244 -12.70 18.08 7.59
C GLU A 244 -12.38 17.24 8.83
N LYS A 245 -11.74 16.07 8.64
CA LYS A 245 -11.35 15.18 9.72
C LYS A 245 -10.25 15.77 10.62
N LEU A 246 -9.23 16.41 10.03
CA LEU A 246 -8.17 17.08 10.79
C LEU A 246 -8.72 18.24 11.62
N LYS A 247 -9.69 19.01 11.09
CA LYS A 247 -10.35 20.10 11.83
C LYS A 247 -11.08 19.61 13.09
N GLU A 248 -11.58 18.38 13.09
CA GLU A 248 -12.24 17.77 14.27
C GLU A 248 -11.23 17.24 15.28
N LEU A 249 -10.09 16.74 14.81
CA LEU A 249 -9.07 16.07 15.63
C LEU A 249 -8.04 17.02 16.23
N ILE A 250 -7.70 18.12 15.53
CA ILE A 250 -6.71 19.09 16.03
C ILE A 250 -7.37 20.01 17.03
N PRO A 251 -6.92 20.03 18.31
CA PRO A 251 -7.43 20.95 19.31
C PRO A 251 -7.12 22.39 18.92
N ARG A 252 -8.04 23.31 19.24
CA ARG A 252 -7.88 24.75 19.02
C ARG A 252 -7.07 25.40 20.12
#